data_cc034632046f8858adc5c23291c82021
#
_entry.id   cc034632046f8858adc5c23291c82021
#
_cell.length_a   1.000
_cell.length_b   1.000
_cell.length_c   1.000
_cell.angle_alpha   90.00
_cell.angle_beta   90.00
_cell.angle_gamma   90.00
#
_symmetry.space_group_name_H-M   'P 1'
#
loop_
_entity.id
_entity.type
_entity.pdbx_description
1 polymer ?
#
loop_
_entity_poly.entity_id
_entity_poly.type
_entity_poly.pdbx_seq_one_letter_code
_entity_poly.pdbx_strand_id
1 'polypeptide(L)'
;MLARDVMSKPVVTVQASASIVEAARILTGKGFTALPVVDDDRRLVGIVTEADLIRDRVPGDPRIHSWQVRARRSEPDRVPVSEVMSTPVESLTAGADVADAAQMMVDERIRCLPIVDGRELVGIVTRRDVLRAAVADNDRDLEAEISRQLRHLDTSERWTVSVQAGVADIEDYGTDIVDRELAGRMASNIPGVVQVQTRHQTPDPF
;
A
#
# COMPACT_ATOMS: atom_id res chain seq x y z
N MET A 1 -8.05 -8.80 8.58
CA MET A 1 -6.58 -8.64 8.33
C MET A 1 -6.05 -7.56 9.25
N LEU A 2 -4.88 -7.74 9.86
CA LEU A 2 -4.35 -6.79 10.83
C LEU A 2 -3.31 -5.84 10.19
N ALA A 3 -3.16 -4.65 10.75
CA ALA A 3 -2.22 -3.65 10.25
C ALA A 3 -0.78 -4.17 10.15
N ARG A 4 -0.34 -5.02 11.09
CA ARG A 4 0.97 -5.68 11.06
C ARG A 4 1.22 -6.58 9.85
N ASP A 5 0.15 -7.08 9.22
CA ASP A 5 0.23 -8.02 8.09
C ASP A 5 0.48 -7.28 6.77
N VAL A 6 0.14 -5.98 6.72
CA VAL A 6 0.21 -5.14 5.53
C VAL A 6 1.17 -3.96 5.64
N MET A 7 1.60 -3.60 6.87
CA MET A 7 2.48 -2.46 7.08
C MET A 7 3.85 -2.64 6.44
N SER A 8 4.39 -1.55 5.94
CA SER A 8 5.77 -1.46 5.48
C SER A 8 6.71 -1.19 6.65
N LYS A 9 7.83 -1.92 6.70
CA LYS A 9 8.94 -1.74 7.66
C LYS A 9 10.28 -2.17 7.01
N PRO A 10 11.44 -1.54 7.35
CA PRO A 10 11.57 -0.39 8.26
C PRO A 10 10.94 0.88 7.70
N VAL A 11 10.46 1.75 8.60
CA VAL A 11 9.86 3.03 8.21
C VAL A 11 10.94 4.07 7.95
N VAL A 12 10.84 4.78 6.84
CA VAL A 12 11.67 5.96 6.59
C VAL A 12 11.05 7.15 7.31
N THR A 13 11.81 7.78 8.16
CA THR A 13 11.39 8.89 9.03
C THR A 13 12.27 10.10 8.79
N VAL A 14 11.86 11.23 9.34
CA VAL A 14 12.66 12.44 9.44
C VAL A 14 12.64 12.93 10.88
N GLN A 15 13.77 13.53 11.34
CA GLN A 15 13.85 14.14 12.67
C GLN A 15 13.06 15.44 12.71
N ALA A 16 12.44 15.75 13.87
CA ALA A 16 11.73 17.01 14.08
C ALA A 16 12.64 18.24 13.88
N SER A 17 13.92 18.10 14.21
CA SER A 17 14.96 19.14 14.07
C SER A 17 15.56 19.24 12.65
N ALA A 18 15.32 18.23 11.79
CA ALA A 18 15.81 18.24 10.41
C ALA A 18 15.21 19.41 9.61
N SER A 19 15.92 19.85 8.57
CA SER A 19 15.40 20.91 7.70
C SER A 19 14.31 20.40 6.77
N ILE A 20 13.40 21.30 6.37
CA ILE A 20 12.39 21.00 5.35
C ILE A 20 12.99 20.59 4.00
N VAL A 21 14.20 21.06 3.70
CA VAL A 21 14.93 20.68 2.47
C VAL A 21 15.36 19.22 2.55
N GLU A 22 15.79 18.75 3.70
CA GLU A 22 16.11 17.35 3.93
C GLU A 22 14.87 16.48 3.78
N ALA A 23 13.75 16.85 4.41
CA ALA A 23 12.48 16.15 4.25
C ALA A 23 12.03 16.10 2.77
N ALA A 24 12.14 17.21 2.05
CA ALA A 24 11.81 17.28 0.63
C ALA A 24 12.69 16.34 -0.22
N ARG A 25 14.00 16.25 0.05
CA ARG A 25 14.89 15.31 -0.64
C ARG A 25 14.52 13.87 -0.40
N ILE A 26 14.13 13.51 0.82
CA ILE A 26 13.69 12.15 1.15
C ILE A 26 12.39 11.83 0.41
N LEU A 27 11.39 12.72 0.45
CA LEU A 27 10.11 12.52 -0.25
C LEU A 27 10.32 12.33 -1.74
N THR A 28 11.01 13.26 -2.40
CA THR A 28 11.22 13.22 -3.85
C THR A 28 12.10 12.06 -4.29
N GLY A 29 13.18 11.77 -3.54
CA GLY A 29 14.12 10.70 -3.87
C GLY A 29 13.54 9.30 -3.74
N LYS A 30 12.53 9.12 -2.88
CA LYS A 30 11.87 7.81 -2.66
C LYS A 30 10.45 7.72 -3.23
N GLY A 31 9.92 8.81 -3.80
CA GLY A 31 8.55 8.85 -4.31
C GLY A 31 7.49 8.72 -3.20
N PHE A 32 7.81 9.21 -2.01
CA PHE A 32 6.86 9.24 -0.88
C PHE A 32 6.06 10.55 -0.88
N THR A 33 4.84 10.51 -0.35
CA THR A 33 3.97 11.68 -0.21
C THR A 33 3.91 12.23 1.21
N ALA A 34 4.41 11.47 2.17
CA ALA A 34 4.48 11.84 3.58
C ALA A 34 5.62 11.11 4.29
N LEU A 35 6.12 11.71 5.38
CA LEU A 35 7.11 11.11 6.28
C LEU A 35 6.64 11.24 7.72
N PRO A 36 6.63 10.16 8.50
CA PRO A 36 6.53 10.25 9.94
C PRO A 36 7.71 11.03 10.50
N VAL A 37 7.41 11.94 11.43
CA VAL A 37 8.40 12.76 12.13
C VAL A 37 8.62 12.16 13.52
N VAL A 38 9.88 11.94 13.86
CA VAL A 38 10.26 11.35 15.14
C VAL A 38 11.18 12.27 15.94
N ASP A 39 11.17 12.09 17.26
CA ASP A 39 12.15 12.68 18.16
C ASP A 39 13.45 11.85 18.24
N ASP A 40 14.39 12.27 19.09
CA ASP A 40 15.67 11.60 19.29
C ASP A 40 15.51 10.19 19.90
N ASP A 41 14.40 9.94 20.58
CA ASP A 41 14.05 8.62 21.15
C ASP A 41 13.26 7.75 20.14
N ARG A 42 13.14 8.15 18.88
CA ARG A 42 12.38 7.49 17.81
C ARG A 42 10.87 7.42 18.06
N ARG A 43 10.33 8.28 18.93
CA ARG A 43 8.89 8.38 19.17
C ARG A 43 8.24 9.21 18.09
N LEU A 44 7.06 8.81 17.67
CA LEU A 44 6.26 9.55 16.70
C LEU A 44 5.79 10.88 17.33
N VAL A 45 6.18 12.00 16.73
CA VAL A 45 5.82 13.35 17.20
C VAL A 45 5.06 14.18 16.17
N GLY A 46 5.07 13.77 14.91
CA GLY A 46 4.40 14.50 13.83
C GLY A 46 4.35 13.71 12.54
N ILE A 47 3.75 14.29 11.54
CA ILE A 47 3.81 13.84 10.15
C ILE A 47 4.01 15.05 9.24
N VAL A 48 4.87 14.94 8.24
CA VAL A 48 5.09 15.98 7.24
C VAL A 48 4.78 15.44 5.84
N THR A 49 4.05 16.21 5.07
CA THR A 49 3.62 15.85 3.70
C THR A 49 4.24 16.79 2.67
N GLU A 50 4.17 16.40 1.38
CA GLU A 50 4.53 17.30 0.28
C GLU A 50 3.79 18.65 0.36
N ALA A 51 2.50 18.63 0.73
CA ALA A 51 1.69 19.84 0.85
C ALA A 51 2.22 20.81 1.94
N ASP A 52 2.70 20.26 3.08
CA ASP A 52 3.27 21.07 4.15
C ASP A 52 4.59 21.73 3.72
N LEU A 53 5.37 21.04 2.90
CA LEU A 53 6.65 21.55 2.39
C LEU A 53 6.50 22.59 1.27
N ILE A 54 5.39 22.55 0.49
CA ILE A 54 5.15 23.53 -0.60
C ILE A 54 4.40 24.76 -0.09
N ARG A 55 3.64 24.64 1.00
CA ARG A 55 2.81 25.72 1.52
C ARG A 55 3.65 26.98 1.76
N ASP A 56 3.25 28.09 1.13
CA ASP A 56 3.87 29.41 1.23
C ASP A 56 5.38 29.48 0.81
N ARG A 57 5.88 28.46 0.10
CA ARG A 57 7.31 28.33 -0.20
C ARG A 57 7.67 28.36 -1.69
N VAL A 58 6.69 28.15 -2.56
CA VAL A 58 6.89 28.33 -4.00
C VAL A 58 6.68 29.82 -4.30
N PRO A 59 7.75 30.56 -4.65
CA PRO A 59 7.61 31.97 -5.00
C PRO A 59 6.79 32.11 -6.27
N GLY A 60 5.85 33.04 -6.27
CA GLY A 60 5.16 33.43 -7.52
C GLY A 60 6.14 33.91 -8.56
N ASP A 61 5.83 33.67 -9.85
CA ASP A 61 6.65 34.21 -10.96
C ASP A 61 6.62 35.75 -10.89
N PRO A 62 7.78 36.42 -10.77
CA PRO A 62 7.85 37.88 -10.69
C PRO A 62 7.25 38.60 -11.90
N ARG A 63 7.18 37.91 -13.05
CA ARG A 63 6.58 38.43 -14.29
C ARG A 63 5.06 38.50 -14.22
N ILE A 64 4.44 37.65 -13.38
CA ILE A 64 2.97 37.54 -13.22
C ILE A 64 2.53 38.23 -11.92
N HIS A 65 3.34 38.14 -10.85
CA HIS A 65 3.01 38.57 -9.51
C HIS A 65 4.01 39.61 -8.94
N SER A 66 4.36 40.61 -9.74
CA SER A 66 5.37 41.62 -9.39
C SER A 66 5.10 42.37 -8.06
N TRP A 67 3.87 42.41 -7.57
CA TRP A 67 3.46 43.10 -6.34
C TRP A 67 3.45 42.19 -5.09
N GLN A 68 3.54 40.86 -5.24
CA GLN A 68 3.52 39.88 -4.13
C GLN A 68 4.93 39.44 -3.68
N VAL A 69 5.99 39.87 -4.33
CA VAL A 69 7.39 39.40 -4.14
C VAL A 69 8.00 39.78 -2.78
N ARG A 70 7.27 40.45 -1.91
CA ARG A 70 7.78 40.89 -0.58
C ARG A 70 7.55 39.93 0.59
N ALA A 71 6.95 38.76 0.40
CA ALA A 71 6.68 37.84 1.48
C ALA A 71 7.81 36.81 1.69
N ARG A 72 8.55 37.01 2.76
CA ARG A 72 9.40 36.04 3.49
C ARG A 72 10.27 35.10 2.62
N ARG A 73 11.47 35.54 2.30
CA ARG A 73 12.59 34.63 2.10
C ARG A 73 13.07 34.11 3.47
N SER A 74 12.34 33.18 4.05
CA SER A 74 12.97 32.29 5.03
C SER A 74 13.93 31.40 4.22
N GLU A 75 15.18 31.35 4.62
CA GLU A 75 16.14 30.42 4.03
C GLU A 75 15.61 29.00 4.31
N PRO A 76 15.19 28.21 3.30
CA PRO A 76 14.52 26.92 3.52
C PRO A 76 15.37 25.94 4.34
N ASP A 77 16.70 26.06 4.24
CA ASP A 77 17.63 25.21 4.98
C ASP A 77 17.62 25.44 6.49
N ARG A 78 17.03 26.54 6.96
CA ARG A 78 16.96 26.90 8.39
C ARG A 78 15.61 26.63 9.05
N VAL A 79 14.61 26.22 8.26
CA VAL A 79 13.28 25.92 8.81
C VAL A 79 13.23 24.46 9.20
N PRO A 80 13.06 24.11 10.49
CA PRO A 80 12.95 22.73 10.91
C PRO A 80 11.57 22.16 10.56
N VAL A 81 11.53 20.82 10.38
CA VAL A 81 10.29 20.08 10.10
C VAL A 81 9.24 20.30 11.19
N SER A 82 9.66 20.47 12.43
CA SER A 82 8.76 20.74 13.57
C SER A 82 7.89 21.98 13.42
N GLU A 83 8.30 22.95 12.60
CA GLU A 83 7.49 24.17 12.35
C GLU A 83 6.38 23.98 11.30
N VAL A 84 6.45 22.91 10.53
CA VAL A 84 5.54 22.67 9.40
C VAL A 84 4.78 21.36 9.48
N MET A 85 5.24 20.42 10.30
CA MET A 85 4.58 19.14 10.49
C MET A 85 3.17 19.28 11.05
N SER A 86 2.31 18.35 10.72
CA SER A 86 0.99 18.21 11.36
C SER A 86 1.11 17.44 12.67
N THR A 87 0.44 17.93 13.73
CA THR A 87 0.32 17.29 15.04
C THR A 87 -1.00 17.71 15.69
N PRO A 88 -1.72 16.83 16.44
CA PRO A 88 -1.40 15.42 16.68
C PRO A 88 -1.48 14.56 15.39
N VAL A 89 -0.86 13.38 15.44
CA VAL A 89 -0.85 12.43 14.31
C VAL A 89 -1.82 11.32 14.59
N GLU A 90 -2.74 11.09 13.67
CA GLU A 90 -3.56 9.87 13.66
C GLU A 90 -2.64 8.66 13.40
N SER A 91 -2.75 7.66 14.26
CA SER A 91 -1.94 6.45 14.19
C SER A 91 -2.74 5.25 14.68
N LEU A 92 -2.31 4.05 14.29
CA LEU A 92 -2.93 2.80 14.69
C LEU A 92 -1.91 1.90 15.38
N THR A 93 -2.41 0.91 16.12
CA THR A 93 -1.57 -0.16 16.66
C THR A 93 -1.36 -1.26 15.63
N ALA A 94 -0.33 -2.08 15.80
CA ALA A 94 -0.06 -3.23 14.93
C ALA A 94 -1.19 -4.28 14.91
N GLY A 95 -2.04 -4.29 15.94
CA GLY A 95 -3.20 -5.18 16.05
C GLY A 95 -4.52 -4.60 15.51
N ALA A 96 -4.52 -3.37 15.01
CA ALA A 96 -5.73 -2.75 14.43
C ALA A 96 -6.15 -3.47 13.14
N ASP A 97 -7.45 -3.43 12.83
CA ASP A 97 -7.96 -3.97 11.57
C ASP A 97 -7.59 -3.05 10.40
N VAL A 98 -7.22 -3.64 9.27
CA VAL A 98 -6.98 -2.91 8.00
C VAL A 98 -8.24 -2.19 7.52
N ALA A 99 -9.44 -2.71 7.83
CA ALA A 99 -10.70 -2.04 7.54
C ALA A 99 -10.83 -0.70 8.27
N ASP A 100 -10.41 -0.64 9.55
CA ASP A 100 -10.40 0.62 10.31
C ASP A 100 -9.41 1.61 9.69
N ALA A 101 -8.23 1.13 9.27
CA ALA A 101 -7.24 1.95 8.56
C ALA A 101 -7.83 2.51 7.25
N ALA A 102 -8.52 1.68 6.49
CA ALA A 102 -9.17 2.09 5.24
C ALA A 102 -10.24 3.16 5.48
N GLN A 103 -11.07 2.97 6.51
CA GLN A 103 -12.12 3.91 6.88
C GLN A 103 -11.54 5.27 7.28
N MET A 104 -10.54 5.29 8.17
CA MET A 104 -9.85 6.53 8.57
C MET A 104 -9.22 7.25 7.38
N MET A 105 -8.58 6.51 6.46
CA MET A 105 -7.97 7.09 5.26
C MET A 105 -9.00 7.75 4.32
N VAL A 106 -10.24 7.26 4.29
CA VAL A 106 -11.33 7.83 3.49
C VAL A 106 -11.94 9.05 4.19
N ASP A 107 -12.35 8.89 5.44
CA ASP A 107 -13.11 9.90 6.18
C ASP A 107 -12.26 11.15 6.45
N GLU A 108 -11.02 10.97 6.88
CA GLU A 108 -10.11 12.05 7.22
C GLU A 108 -9.20 12.48 6.06
N ARG A 109 -9.36 11.85 4.88
CA ARG A 109 -8.55 12.11 3.69
C ARG A 109 -7.05 11.88 3.88
N ILE A 110 -6.68 11.02 4.82
CA ILE A 110 -5.30 10.64 5.12
C ILE A 110 -4.77 9.69 4.03
N ARG A 111 -3.50 9.79 3.70
CA ARG A 111 -2.86 8.93 2.68
C ARG A 111 -2.01 7.82 3.27
N CYS A 112 -1.57 7.98 4.51
CA CYS A 112 -0.81 6.99 5.25
C CYS A 112 -1.07 7.13 6.75
N LEU A 113 -0.97 6.03 7.46
CA LEU A 113 -1.14 5.94 8.91
C LEU A 113 0.13 5.32 9.51
N PRO A 114 0.84 6.01 10.39
CA PRO A 114 1.88 5.42 11.21
C PRO A 114 1.31 4.32 12.11
N ILE A 115 2.06 3.24 12.25
CA ILE A 115 1.74 2.13 13.17
C ILE A 115 2.68 2.22 14.35
N VAL A 116 2.10 2.27 15.54
CA VAL A 116 2.86 2.49 16.78
C VAL A 116 2.66 1.35 17.78
N ASP A 117 3.68 1.14 18.61
CA ASP A 117 3.61 0.38 19.86
C ASP A 117 3.87 1.36 21.01
N GLY A 118 2.83 1.71 21.74
CA GLY A 118 2.86 2.85 22.64
C GLY A 118 3.11 4.17 21.89
N ARG A 119 4.34 4.70 21.96
CA ARG A 119 4.77 5.88 21.20
C ARG A 119 5.84 5.57 20.15
N GLU A 120 6.37 4.35 20.16
CA GLU A 120 7.41 3.92 19.23
C GLU A 120 6.80 3.63 17.87
N LEU A 121 7.40 4.16 16.80
CA LEU A 121 6.98 3.92 15.44
C LEU A 121 7.52 2.55 14.97
N VAL A 122 6.60 1.60 14.70
CA VAL A 122 6.94 0.22 14.32
C VAL A 122 6.60 -0.12 12.85
N GLY A 123 5.81 0.71 12.19
CA GLY A 123 5.41 0.49 10.79
C GLY A 123 4.68 1.69 10.20
N ILE A 124 4.33 1.59 8.94
CA ILE A 124 3.48 2.54 8.23
C ILE A 124 2.56 1.79 7.26
N VAL A 125 1.29 2.17 7.21
CA VAL A 125 0.31 1.68 6.24
C VAL A 125 -0.10 2.82 5.33
N THR A 126 -0.10 2.59 4.03
CA THR A 126 -0.54 3.55 3.02
C THR A 126 -1.81 3.06 2.32
N ARG A 127 -2.51 3.96 1.61
CA ARG A 127 -3.65 3.56 0.76
C ARG A 127 -3.28 2.47 -0.26
N ARG A 128 -2.03 2.49 -0.74
CA ARG A 128 -1.53 1.49 -1.69
C ARG A 128 -1.40 0.11 -1.03
N ASP A 129 -1.01 0.05 0.24
CA ASP A 129 -0.91 -1.20 0.98
C ASP A 129 -2.29 -1.79 1.24
N VAL A 130 -3.27 -0.94 1.60
CA VAL A 130 -4.68 -1.35 1.76
C VAL A 130 -5.25 -1.88 0.45
N LEU A 131 -5.03 -1.19 -0.67
CA LEU A 131 -5.49 -1.66 -1.99
C LEU A 131 -4.85 -2.99 -2.38
N ARG A 132 -3.53 -3.14 -2.14
CA ARG A 132 -2.82 -4.40 -2.40
C ARG A 132 -3.38 -5.54 -1.57
N ALA A 133 -3.67 -5.28 -0.31
CA ALA A 133 -4.28 -6.26 0.59
C ALA A 133 -5.68 -6.68 0.13
N ALA A 134 -6.52 -5.72 -0.29
CA ALA A 134 -7.86 -5.99 -0.79
C ALA A 134 -7.83 -6.84 -2.08
N VAL A 135 -6.89 -6.56 -3.00
CA VAL A 135 -6.71 -7.36 -4.22
C VAL A 135 -6.26 -8.79 -3.85
N ALA A 136 -5.30 -8.94 -2.94
CA ALA A 136 -4.81 -10.25 -2.52
C ALA A 136 -5.87 -11.08 -1.77
N ASP A 137 -6.77 -10.45 -1.05
CA ASP A 137 -7.90 -11.13 -0.40
C ASP A 137 -8.92 -11.62 -1.44
N ASN A 138 -9.25 -10.77 -2.42
CA ASN A 138 -10.12 -11.16 -3.53
C ASN A 138 -9.52 -12.33 -4.34
N ASP A 139 -8.22 -12.33 -4.60
CA ASP A 139 -7.55 -13.42 -5.32
C ASP A 139 -7.64 -14.75 -4.56
N ARG A 140 -7.51 -14.75 -3.24
CA ARG A 140 -7.69 -15.95 -2.39
C ARG A 140 -9.13 -16.48 -2.44
N ASP A 141 -10.11 -15.59 -2.41
CA ASP A 141 -11.51 -15.98 -2.52
C ASP A 141 -11.82 -16.61 -3.88
N LEU A 142 -11.27 -16.02 -4.95
CA LEU A 142 -11.38 -16.57 -6.30
C LEU A 142 -10.70 -17.93 -6.42
N GLU A 143 -9.50 -18.10 -5.89
CA GLU A 143 -8.76 -19.36 -5.87
C GLU A 143 -9.55 -20.46 -5.15
N ALA A 144 -10.12 -20.15 -3.98
CA ALA A 144 -10.95 -21.07 -3.23
C ALA A 144 -12.24 -21.45 -3.98
N GLU A 145 -12.89 -20.48 -4.63
CA GLU A 145 -14.09 -20.72 -5.44
C GLU A 145 -13.79 -21.58 -6.66
N ILE A 146 -12.76 -21.25 -7.44
CA ILE A 146 -12.33 -22.04 -8.59
C ILE A 146 -12.00 -23.47 -8.15
N SER A 147 -11.19 -23.62 -7.10
CA SER A 147 -10.84 -24.94 -6.56
C SER A 147 -12.06 -25.74 -6.12
N ARG A 148 -13.07 -25.07 -5.56
CA ARG A 148 -14.33 -25.72 -5.17
C ARG A 148 -15.10 -26.22 -6.39
N GLN A 149 -15.19 -25.44 -7.46
CA GLN A 149 -15.90 -25.83 -8.67
C GLN A 149 -15.19 -26.97 -9.41
N LEU A 150 -13.85 -26.93 -9.47
CA LEU A 150 -13.07 -27.99 -10.12
C LEU A 150 -13.16 -29.33 -9.39
N ARG A 151 -13.33 -29.34 -8.06
CA ARG A 151 -13.62 -30.56 -7.31
C ARG A 151 -14.94 -31.24 -7.67
N HIS A 152 -15.88 -30.53 -8.29
CA HIS A 152 -17.09 -31.16 -8.85
C HIS A 152 -16.85 -31.85 -10.18
N LEU A 153 -15.80 -31.47 -10.91
CA LEU A 153 -15.38 -32.17 -12.15
C LEU A 153 -14.61 -33.45 -11.83
N ASP A 154 -13.67 -33.33 -10.90
CA ASP A 154 -12.83 -34.45 -10.47
C ASP A 154 -12.45 -34.28 -9.01
N THR A 155 -12.74 -35.30 -8.20
CA THR A 155 -12.42 -35.31 -6.75
C THR A 155 -10.96 -35.69 -6.48
N SER A 156 -10.20 -36.08 -7.49
CA SER A 156 -8.76 -36.30 -7.37
C SER A 156 -8.03 -34.93 -7.19
N GLU A 157 -6.87 -34.92 -6.54
CA GLU A 157 -6.02 -33.74 -6.39
C GLU A 157 -5.30 -33.40 -7.72
N ARG A 158 -6.04 -33.44 -8.81
CA ARG A 158 -5.55 -33.25 -10.17
C ARG A 158 -5.27 -31.79 -10.51
N TRP A 159 -5.94 -30.85 -9.80
CA TRP A 159 -5.93 -29.44 -10.13
C TRP A 159 -5.14 -28.64 -9.09
N THR A 160 -4.17 -27.85 -9.56
CA THR A 160 -3.59 -26.78 -8.78
C THR A 160 -4.05 -25.45 -9.35
N VAL A 161 -4.62 -24.61 -8.49
CA VAL A 161 -5.15 -23.29 -8.86
C VAL A 161 -4.36 -22.22 -8.12
N SER A 162 -3.94 -21.21 -8.85
CA SER A 162 -3.42 -19.97 -8.26
C SER A 162 -4.05 -18.77 -8.95
N VAL A 163 -4.31 -17.70 -8.19
CA VAL A 163 -4.89 -16.46 -8.72
C VAL A 163 -4.00 -15.30 -8.36
N GLN A 164 -3.73 -14.43 -9.34
CA GLN A 164 -3.00 -13.20 -9.14
C GLN A 164 -3.61 -12.06 -9.94
N ALA A 165 -4.06 -11.00 -9.25
CA ALA A 165 -4.75 -9.85 -9.84
C ALA A 165 -5.93 -10.25 -10.74
N GLY A 166 -6.71 -11.26 -10.31
CA GLY A 166 -7.85 -11.80 -11.06
C GLY A 166 -7.48 -12.72 -12.22
N VAL A 167 -6.20 -12.96 -12.48
CA VAL A 167 -5.73 -13.94 -13.48
C VAL A 167 -5.58 -15.29 -12.80
N ALA A 168 -6.39 -16.25 -13.21
CA ALA A 168 -6.33 -17.63 -12.72
C ALA A 168 -5.39 -18.47 -13.58
N ASP A 169 -4.42 -19.14 -12.97
CA ASP A 169 -3.58 -20.16 -13.57
C ASP A 169 -3.99 -21.52 -13.00
N ILE A 170 -4.42 -22.42 -13.88
CA ILE A 170 -4.92 -23.76 -13.52
C ILE A 170 -3.96 -24.79 -14.12
N GLU A 171 -3.25 -25.47 -13.25
CA GLU A 171 -2.39 -26.58 -13.62
C GLU A 171 -3.15 -27.90 -13.53
N ASP A 172 -3.11 -28.67 -14.61
CA ASP A 172 -3.78 -29.96 -14.77
C ASP A 172 -2.75 -31.08 -14.85
N TYR A 173 -2.77 -31.97 -13.89
CA TYR A 173 -1.94 -33.18 -13.85
C TYR A 173 -2.59 -34.39 -14.53
N GLY A 174 -3.80 -34.24 -15.07
CA GLY A 174 -4.49 -35.25 -15.84
C GLY A 174 -4.16 -35.17 -17.34
N THR A 175 -4.49 -36.20 -18.08
CA THR A 175 -4.20 -36.33 -19.51
C THR A 175 -5.35 -35.91 -20.43
N ASP A 176 -6.56 -35.69 -19.88
CA ASP A 176 -7.73 -35.34 -20.67
C ASP A 176 -7.78 -33.84 -21.00
N ILE A 177 -7.72 -33.54 -22.28
CA ILE A 177 -7.74 -32.17 -22.79
C ILE A 177 -9.14 -31.55 -22.71
N VAL A 178 -10.20 -32.35 -22.76
CA VAL A 178 -11.59 -31.88 -22.70
C VAL A 178 -11.92 -31.37 -21.32
N ASP A 179 -11.47 -32.08 -20.28
CA ASP A 179 -11.63 -31.66 -18.90
C ASP A 179 -10.90 -30.34 -18.61
N ARG A 180 -9.70 -30.15 -19.20
CA ARG A 180 -8.92 -28.93 -19.08
C ARG A 180 -9.61 -27.73 -19.71
N GLU A 181 -10.20 -27.91 -20.90
CA GLU A 181 -10.99 -26.88 -21.56
C GLU A 181 -12.25 -26.52 -20.74
N LEU A 182 -12.90 -27.55 -20.18
CA LEU A 182 -14.07 -27.34 -19.33
C LEU A 182 -13.71 -26.61 -18.05
N ALA A 183 -12.61 -26.97 -17.38
CA ALA A 183 -12.07 -26.29 -16.22
C ALA A 183 -11.81 -24.79 -16.51
N GLY A 184 -11.18 -24.48 -17.63
CA GLY A 184 -10.93 -23.11 -18.06
C GLY A 184 -12.22 -22.31 -18.26
N ARG A 185 -13.24 -22.91 -18.89
CA ARG A 185 -14.56 -22.29 -19.09
C ARG A 185 -15.31 -22.08 -17.78
N MET A 186 -15.25 -23.04 -16.86
CA MET A 186 -15.88 -22.90 -15.54
C MET A 186 -15.26 -21.75 -14.76
N ALA A 187 -13.94 -21.70 -14.70
CA ALA A 187 -13.23 -20.62 -13.99
C ALA A 187 -13.51 -19.24 -14.61
N SER A 188 -13.59 -19.14 -15.95
CA SER A 188 -13.86 -17.86 -16.62
C SER A 188 -15.26 -17.29 -16.37
N ASN A 189 -16.22 -18.12 -15.92
CA ASN A 189 -17.56 -17.68 -15.56
C ASN A 189 -17.69 -17.18 -14.12
N ILE A 190 -16.62 -17.29 -13.31
CA ILE A 190 -16.64 -16.82 -11.92
C ILE A 190 -16.48 -15.29 -11.91
N PRO A 191 -17.42 -14.54 -11.29
CA PRO A 191 -17.31 -13.09 -11.19
C PRO A 191 -16.02 -12.67 -10.48
N GLY A 192 -15.26 -11.75 -11.11
CA GLY A 192 -13.96 -11.29 -10.60
C GLY A 192 -12.75 -11.92 -11.28
N VAL A 193 -12.94 -13.03 -11.98
CA VAL A 193 -11.88 -13.63 -12.84
C VAL A 193 -11.77 -12.80 -14.12
N VAL A 194 -10.59 -12.24 -14.35
CA VAL A 194 -10.27 -11.39 -15.51
C VAL A 194 -9.77 -12.24 -16.68
N GLN A 195 -8.98 -13.24 -16.39
CA GLN A 195 -8.37 -14.14 -17.38
C GLN A 195 -8.10 -15.50 -16.76
N VAL A 196 -8.17 -16.56 -17.59
CA VAL A 196 -7.81 -17.92 -17.20
C VAL A 196 -6.73 -18.44 -18.12
N GLN A 197 -5.72 -19.05 -17.55
CA GLN A 197 -4.69 -19.83 -18.23
C GLN A 197 -4.77 -21.26 -17.73
N THR A 198 -4.76 -22.24 -18.64
CA THR A 198 -4.74 -23.65 -18.27
C THR A 198 -3.49 -24.32 -18.86
N ARG A 199 -2.78 -25.06 -18.04
CA ARG A 199 -1.55 -25.75 -18.44
C ARG A 199 -1.60 -27.20 -18.04
N HIS A 200 -1.03 -28.05 -18.89
CA HIS A 200 -0.76 -29.44 -18.53
C HIS A 200 0.58 -29.51 -17.80
N GLN A 201 0.59 -30.14 -16.66
CA GLN A 201 1.81 -30.46 -15.92
C GLN A 201 1.99 -31.97 -15.88
N THR A 202 3.15 -32.45 -16.32
CA THR A 202 3.58 -33.80 -16.01
C THR A 202 4.06 -33.87 -14.56
N PRO A 203 3.61 -34.83 -13.76
CA PRO A 203 4.16 -35.02 -12.42
C PRO A 203 5.68 -35.17 -12.51
N ASP A 204 6.38 -34.38 -11.71
CA ASP A 204 7.84 -34.45 -11.63
C ASP A 204 8.24 -35.89 -11.18
N PRO A 205 9.02 -36.66 -11.94
CA PRO A 205 9.42 -37.98 -11.53
C PRO A 205 10.52 -37.86 -10.46
N PHE A 206 10.12 -37.59 -9.18
CA PHE A 206 10.94 -37.44 -7.93
C PHE A 206 11.50 -36.09 -7.60
#